data_383cb2830ae6e4175d62bba3eb2bb890
#
_entry.id   383cb2830ae6e4175d62bba3eb2bb890
#
_cell.length_a   1.000
_cell.length_b   1.000
_cell.length_c   1.000
_cell.angle_alpha   90.00
_cell.angle_beta   90.00
_cell.angle_gamma   90.00
#
_symmetry.space_group_name_H-M   'P 1'
#
loop_
_entity.id
_entity.type
_entity.pdbx_description
1 polymer ?
#
loop_
_entity_poly.entity_id
_entity_poly.type
_entity_poly.pdbx_seq_one_letter_code
_entity_poly.pdbx_strand_id
1 'polypeptide(L)' 'MDPITIIMLANAAIDLGLRLYGAVKDDPATPEEIKARADIAFTALSAVAAKVAAYQPIPPLG' A
#
# COMPACT_ATOMS: atom_id res chain seq x y z
N MET A 1 -19.07 2.70 3.74
CA MET A 1 -17.85 3.35 4.24
C MET A 1 -17.65 4.62 3.45
N ASP A 2 -17.37 5.70 4.11
CA ASP A 2 -17.24 6.97 3.41
C ASP A 2 -15.88 7.08 2.69
N PRO A 3 -15.77 7.98 1.69
CA PRO A 3 -14.54 8.10 0.91
C PRO A 3 -13.32 8.46 1.73
N ILE A 4 -13.47 9.27 2.76
CA ILE A 4 -12.36 9.69 3.60
C ILE A 4 -11.80 8.49 4.37
N THR A 5 -12.70 7.68 4.93
CA THR A 5 -12.28 6.47 5.64
C THR A 5 -11.55 5.51 4.72
N ILE A 6 -12.04 5.34 3.48
CA ILE A 6 -11.39 4.48 2.50
C ILE A 6 -9.98 4.97 2.19
N ILE A 7 -9.81 6.27 2.00
CA ILE A 7 -8.49 6.85 1.73
C ILE A 7 -7.56 6.69 2.92
N MET A 8 -8.07 6.89 4.13
CA MET A 8 -7.27 6.70 5.34
C MET A 8 -6.81 5.25 5.49
N LEU A 9 -7.70 4.30 5.21
CA LEU A 9 -7.35 2.88 5.26
C LEU A 9 -6.32 2.53 4.20
N ALA A 10 -6.45 3.08 3.00
CA ALA A 10 -5.48 2.85 1.93
C ALA A 10 -4.10 3.39 2.33
N ASN A 11 -4.04 4.58 2.88
CA ASN A 11 -2.79 5.17 3.35
C ASN A 11 -2.18 4.35 4.48
N ALA A 12 -2.99 3.89 5.41
CA ALA A 12 -2.52 3.05 6.51
C ALA A 12 -1.97 1.71 5.99
N ALA A 13 -2.64 1.13 4.99
CA ALA A 13 -2.20 -0.11 4.38
C ALA A 13 -0.86 0.06 3.66
N ILE A 14 -0.67 1.18 2.95
CA ILE A 14 0.60 1.48 2.30
C ILE A 14 1.69 1.65 3.33
N ASP A 15 1.43 2.40 4.39
CA ASP A 15 2.42 2.64 5.43
C ASP A 15 2.86 1.34 6.10
N LEU A 16 1.90 0.48 6.44
CA LEU A 16 2.19 -0.83 7.00
C LEU A 16 2.94 -1.70 6.00
N GLY A 17 2.50 -1.70 4.75
CA GLY A 17 3.16 -2.45 3.68
C GLY A 17 4.59 -2.01 3.46
N LEU A 18 4.86 -0.71 3.51
CA LEU A 18 6.21 -0.17 3.37
C LEU A 18 7.11 -0.62 4.51
N ARG A 19 6.60 -0.62 5.74
CA ARG A 19 7.36 -1.08 6.91
C ARG A 19 7.68 -2.56 6.80
N LEU A 20 6.70 -3.37 6.41
CA LEU A 20 6.91 -4.80 6.22
C LEU A 20 7.89 -5.06 5.07
N TYR A 21 7.75 -4.32 3.99
CA TYR A 21 8.63 -4.43 2.84
C TYR A 21 10.07 -4.14 3.24
N GLY A 22 10.31 -3.04 3.95
CA GLY A 22 11.64 -2.70 4.43
C GLY A 22 12.21 -3.77 5.36
N ALA A 23 11.40 -4.27 6.30
CA ALA A 23 11.84 -5.31 7.22
C ALA A 23 12.24 -6.59 6.46
N VAL A 24 11.46 -6.98 5.46
CA VAL A 24 11.76 -8.17 4.66
C VAL A 24 13.01 -7.98 3.82
N LYS A 25 13.15 -6.83 3.19
CA LYS A 25 14.29 -6.55 2.30
C LYS A 25 15.60 -6.38 3.07
N ASP A 26 15.54 -5.83 4.26
CA ASP A 26 16.73 -5.54 5.05
C ASP A 26 17.19 -6.74 5.88
N ASP A 27 16.34 -7.73 6.07
CA ASP A 27 16.68 -8.90 6.87
C ASP A 27 17.57 -9.85 6.03
N PRO A 28 18.84 -10.06 6.44
CA PRO A 28 19.71 -10.96 5.70
C PRO A 28 19.28 -12.42 5.74
N ALA A 29 18.42 -12.78 6.69
CA ALA A 29 17.89 -14.14 6.78
C ALA A 29 16.74 -14.39 5.82
N THR A 30 16.19 -13.34 5.20
CA THR A 30 15.08 -13.51 4.27
C THR A 30 15.56 -14.10 2.95
N PRO A 31 14.97 -15.23 2.49
CA PRO A 31 15.33 -15.80 1.20
C PRO A 31 15.03 -14.84 0.04
N GLU A 32 15.83 -14.92 -1.02
CA GLU A 32 15.66 -14.07 -2.20
C GLU A 32 14.28 -14.24 -2.83
N GLU A 33 13.73 -15.46 -2.79
CA GLU A 33 12.40 -15.73 -3.31
C GLU A 33 11.35 -14.91 -2.57
N ILE A 34 11.49 -14.80 -1.27
CA ILE A 34 10.55 -14.01 -0.45
C ILE A 34 10.72 -12.53 -0.73
N LYS A 35 11.96 -12.08 -0.90
CA LYS A 35 12.21 -10.66 -1.27
C LYS A 35 11.56 -10.32 -2.60
N ALA A 36 11.66 -11.20 -3.59
CA ALA A 36 11.04 -10.99 -4.89
C ALA A 36 9.52 -10.91 -4.77
N ARG A 37 8.92 -11.77 -3.95
CA ARG A 37 7.48 -11.74 -3.71
C ARG A 37 7.05 -10.48 -2.98
N ALA A 38 7.89 -10.00 -2.07
CA ALA A 38 7.61 -8.74 -1.38
C ALA A 38 7.57 -7.56 -2.36
N ASP A 39 8.49 -7.54 -3.34
CA ASP A 39 8.48 -6.52 -4.38
C ASP A 39 7.17 -6.54 -5.16
N ILE A 40 6.72 -7.73 -5.56
CA ILE A 40 5.48 -7.89 -6.32
C ILE A 40 4.28 -7.45 -5.47
N ALA A 41 4.24 -7.90 -4.22
CA ALA A 41 3.15 -7.58 -3.31
C ALA A 41 3.06 -6.07 -3.03
N PHE A 42 4.19 -5.43 -2.80
CA PHE A 42 4.21 -4.01 -2.53
C PHE A 42 3.83 -3.20 -3.77
N THR A 43 4.28 -3.62 -4.94
CA THR A 43 3.88 -2.98 -6.20
C THR A 43 2.38 -3.08 -6.41
N ALA A 44 1.78 -4.25 -6.15
CA ALA A 44 0.35 -4.44 -6.26
C ALA A 44 -0.41 -3.56 -5.25
N LEU A 45 0.06 -3.49 -4.03
CA LEU A 45 -0.55 -2.65 -2.99
C LEU A 45 -0.51 -1.18 -3.40
N SER A 46 0.63 -0.71 -3.90
CA SER A 46 0.78 0.67 -4.34
C SER A 46 -0.15 0.99 -5.52
N ALA A 47 -0.32 0.05 -6.45
CA ALA A 47 -1.23 0.23 -7.58
C ALA A 47 -2.68 0.35 -7.12
N VAL A 48 -3.09 -0.51 -6.18
CA VAL A 48 -4.44 -0.45 -5.61
C VAL A 48 -4.65 0.86 -4.87
N ALA A 49 -3.69 1.28 -4.08
CA ALA A 49 -3.78 2.53 -3.33
C ALA A 49 -3.88 3.73 -4.26
N ALA A 50 -3.13 3.73 -5.37
CA ALA A 50 -3.22 4.78 -6.36
C ALA A 50 -4.61 4.82 -7.00
N LYS A 51 -5.20 3.67 -7.27
CA LYS A 51 -6.56 3.61 -7.79
C LYS A 51 -7.58 4.15 -6.80
N VAL A 52 -7.43 3.81 -5.52
CA VAL A 52 -8.32 4.32 -4.49
C VAL A 52 -8.20 5.83 -4.39
N ALA A 53 -7.00 6.37 -4.42
CA ALA A 53 -6.79 7.80 -4.37
C ALA A 53 -7.38 8.50 -5.60
N ALA A 54 -7.25 7.90 -6.77
CA ALA A 54 -7.80 8.46 -8.01
C ALA A 54 -9.32 8.35 -8.05
N TYR A 55 -9.88 7.38 -7.35
CA TYR A 55 -11.33 7.17 -7.29
C TYR A 55 -12.01 8.16 -6.34
N GLN A 56 -11.23 8.98 -5.69
CA GLN A 56 -11.79 9.94 -4.75
C GLN A 56 -12.87 10.77 -5.47
N PRO A 57 -14.10 10.75 -4.96
CA PRO A 57 -15.15 11.56 -5.56
C PRO A 57 -14.78 13.01 -5.45
N ILE A 58 -15.16 13.77 -6.46
CA ILE A 58 -15.01 15.21 -6.39
C ILE A 58 -15.76 15.69 -5.15
N PRO A 59 -15.06 16.37 -4.24
CA PRO A 59 -15.71 16.82 -3.04
C PRO A 59 -16.93 17.69 -3.40
N PRO A 60 -18.05 17.48 -2.71
CA PRO A 60 -19.20 18.31 -2.95
C PRO A 60 -18.84 19.76 -2.70
N LEU A 61 -19.20 20.59 -3.63
CA LEU A 61 -18.96 22.00 -3.49
C LEU A 61 -19.90 22.59 -2.46
N GLY A 62 -19.33 23.16 -1.49
CA GLY A 62 -20.10 23.82 -0.45
C GLY A 62 -20.59 22.89 0.55
#